data_a1d9f856ffc7d80b7b1be2cc9cab2900
#
_entry.id   a1d9f856ffc7d80b7b1be2cc9cab2900
#
_cell.length_a   1.000
_cell.length_b   1.000
_cell.length_c   1.000
_cell.angle_alpha   90.00
_cell.angle_beta   90.00
_cell.angle_gamma   90.00
#
_symmetry.space_group_name_H-M   'P 1'
#
loop_
_entity.id
_entity.type
_entity.pdbx_description
1 polymer ?
#
loop_
_entity_poly.entity_id
_entity_poly.type
_entity_poly.pdbx_seq_one_letter_code
_entity_poly.pdbx_strand_id
1 'polypeptide(L)'
;MKANSGLKKNRTKIQMVLTALVILSVVRQFFLGNYHNMFLGILTLILFMVPQFLDRKLNVTIPPGLETVILIFIFSAEILGEINAFYVKIPIWDTILHTTNGFLMAAIGFALIDLFNRSDRFSIKMSPYFVAFFAFCFSMTVGVMWEFFEFSMDWFFGLDMQKDWIVPAINSVKLNPTGANVPIHVDVQSLVVNGETWNLGGYLDIGIVDTMKDLIVNFIGAVVFSVIGILYLRNRGKGKLAASLIPQVRSKQEEELSSRDQ
;
A
#
# COMPACT_ATOMS: atom_id res chain seq x y z
N MET A 1 4.64 20.17 24.52
CA MET A 1 3.22 19.89 24.75
C MET A 1 2.26 20.59 23.77
N LYS A 2 2.37 21.91 23.45
CA LYS A 2 1.41 22.60 22.54
C LYS A 2 1.41 22.09 21.08
N ALA A 3 2.52 21.62 20.53
CA ALA A 3 2.58 21.09 19.16
C ALA A 3 1.80 19.78 18.96
N ASN A 4 1.81 18.89 19.98
CA ASN A 4 1.12 17.61 19.92
C ASN A 4 -0.42 17.76 20.02
N SER A 5 -0.92 18.78 20.73
CA SER A 5 -2.36 19.03 20.83
C SER A 5 -2.96 19.53 19.52
N GLY A 6 -2.21 20.35 18.75
CA GLY A 6 -2.64 20.83 17.44
C GLY A 6 -2.71 19.71 16.41
N LEU A 7 -1.74 18.80 16.39
CA LEU A 7 -1.72 17.65 15.50
C LEU A 7 -2.86 16.66 15.79
N LYS A 8 -3.13 16.35 17.06
CA LYS A 8 -4.30 15.53 17.46
C LYS A 8 -5.63 16.16 17.02
N LYS A 9 -5.79 17.46 17.17
CA LYS A 9 -7.02 18.18 16.78
C LYS A 9 -7.23 18.18 15.26
N ASN A 10 -6.17 18.33 14.47
CA ASN A 10 -6.25 18.26 13.01
C ASN A 10 -6.53 16.84 12.51
N ARG A 11 -5.93 15.82 13.11
CA ARG A 11 -6.21 14.40 12.85
C ARG A 11 -7.70 14.10 12.97
N THR A 12 -8.29 14.46 14.11
CA THR A 12 -9.72 14.22 14.36
C THR A 12 -10.60 14.89 13.31
N LYS A 13 -10.22 16.09 12.84
CA LYS A 13 -10.96 16.79 11.78
C LYS A 13 -10.87 16.06 10.44
N ILE A 14 -9.67 15.63 10.02
CA ILE A 14 -9.47 14.89 8.76
C ILE A 14 -10.26 13.58 8.81
N GLN A 15 -10.15 12.82 9.90
CA GLN A 15 -10.89 11.58 10.07
C GLN A 15 -12.41 11.82 10.00
N MET A 16 -12.94 12.84 10.65
CA MET A 16 -14.37 13.17 10.59
C MET A 16 -14.81 13.53 9.17
N VAL A 17 -14.02 14.33 8.44
CA VAL A 17 -14.33 14.70 7.05
C VAL A 17 -14.34 13.47 6.15
N LEU A 18 -13.29 12.63 6.21
CA LEU A 18 -13.22 11.42 5.41
C LEU A 18 -14.36 10.46 5.74
N THR A 19 -14.65 10.24 7.03
CA THR A 19 -15.77 9.40 7.47
C THR A 19 -17.12 9.94 6.95
N ALA A 20 -17.35 11.25 7.00
CA ALA A 20 -18.57 11.85 6.47
C ALA A 20 -18.70 11.64 4.95
N LEU A 21 -17.59 11.80 4.21
CA LEU A 21 -17.57 11.54 2.75
C LEU A 21 -17.85 10.08 2.42
N VAL A 22 -17.30 9.13 3.19
CA VAL A 22 -17.57 7.70 3.02
C VAL A 22 -19.05 7.39 3.31
N ILE A 23 -19.62 7.90 4.41
CA ILE A 23 -21.04 7.72 4.73
C ILE A 23 -21.92 8.27 3.60
N LEU A 24 -21.60 9.47 3.09
CA LEU A 24 -22.31 10.05 1.97
C LEU A 24 -22.23 9.17 0.71
N SER A 25 -21.04 8.59 0.44
CA SER A 25 -20.86 7.63 -0.65
C SER A 25 -21.73 6.39 -0.46
N VAL A 26 -21.74 5.77 0.74
CA VAL A 26 -22.56 4.60 1.07
C VAL A 26 -24.05 4.89 0.84
N VAL A 27 -24.54 6.01 1.36
CA VAL A 27 -25.93 6.43 1.19
C VAL A 27 -26.26 6.62 -0.30
N ARG A 28 -25.38 7.29 -1.05
CA ARG A 28 -25.56 7.47 -2.50
C ARG A 28 -25.63 6.13 -3.24
N GLN A 29 -24.73 5.19 -2.94
CA GLN A 29 -24.69 3.87 -3.59
C GLN A 29 -25.93 3.03 -3.23
N PHE A 30 -26.45 3.15 -2.03
CA PHE A 30 -27.72 2.52 -1.62
C PHE A 30 -28.89 2.98 -2.51
N PHE A 31 -29.05 4.30 -2.69
CA PHE A 31 -30.13 4.84 -3.54
C PHE A 31 -29.94 4.54 -5.02
N LEU A 32 -28.72 4.30 -5.48
CA LEU A 32 -28.42 3.88 -6.85
C LEU A 32 -28.61 2.36 -7.06
N GLY A 33 -28.91 1.59 -6.00
CA GLY A 33 -29.02 0.13 -6.05
C GLY A 33 -27.69 -0.59 -6.28
N ASN A 34 -26.55 0.11 -6.13
CA ASN A 34 -25.24 -0.49 -6.31
C ASN A 34 -24.71 -1.06 -4.98
N TYR A 35 -25.19 -2.26 -4.65
CA TYR A 35 -24.86 -2.92 -3.37
C TYR A 35 -23.40 -3.34 -3.26
N HIS A 36 -22.71 -3.59 -4.37
CA HIS A 36 -21.27 -3.87 -4.38
C HIS A 36 -20.47 -2.65 -3.86
N ASN A 37 -20.68 -1.49 -4.46
CA ASN A 37 -20.02 -0.26 -4.03
C ASN A 37 -20.48 0.20 -2.63
N MET A 38 -21.70 -0.10 -2.23
CA MET A 38 -22.16 0.12 -0.85
C MET A 38 -21.35 -0.73 0.13
N PHE A 39 -21.13 -2.01 -0.18
CA PHE A 39 -20.29 -2.90 0.63
C PHE A 39 -18.85 -2.38 0.78
N LEU A 40 -18.22 -1.94 -0.33
CA LEU A 40 -16.88 -1.33 -0.30
C LEU A 40 -16.84 -0.08 0.59
N GLY A 41 -17.86 0.76 0.54
CA GLY A 41 -17.95 1.92 1.43
C GLY A 41 -18.08 1.54 2.92
N ILE A 42 -18.84 0.49 3.25
CA ILE A 42 -18.93 -0.04 4.62
C ILE A 42 -17.58 -0.64 5.04
N LEU A 43 -16.91 -1.40 4.16
CA LEU A 43 -15.59 -1.93 4.40
C LEU A 43 -14.58 -0.82 4.69
N THR A 44 -14.64 0.29 3.94
CA THR A 44 -13.80 1.48 4.19
C THR A 44 -13.97 2.03 5.61
N LEU A 45 -15.22 2.10 6.12
CA LEU A 45 -15.48 2.53 7.50
C LEU A 45 -14.84 1.59 8.54
N ILE A 46 -14.85 0.29 8.27
CA ILE A 46 -14.21 -0.72 9.11
C ILE A 46 -12.68 -0.55 9.06
N LEU A 47 -12.11 -0.38 7.86
CA LEU A 47 -10.67 -0.16 7.67
C LEU A 47 -10.18 1.12 8.35
N PHE A 48 -11.00 2.16 8.46
CA PHE A 48 -10.66 3.37 9.23
C PHE A 48 -10.48 3.12 10.73
N MET A 49 -10.97 2.01 11.26
CA MET A 49 -10.75 1.60 12.65
C MET A 49 -9.43 0.87 12.86
N VAL A 50 -8.81 0.34 11.77
CA VAL A 50 -7.59 -0.47 11.85
C VAL A 50 -6.42 0.24 12.53
N PRO A 51 -6.07 1.52 12.24
CA PRO A 51 -4.98 2.20 12.93
C PRO A 51 -5.19 2.25 14.45
N GLN A 52 -6.41 2.53 14.90
CA GLN A 52 -6.75 2.59 16.33
C GLN A 52 -6.71 1.20 16.98
N PHE A 53 -7.14 0.17 16.26
CA PHE A 53 -7.06 -1.21 16.73
C PHE A 53 -5.61 -1.66 16.91
N LEU A 54 -4.73 -1.38 15.94
CA LEU A 54 -3.31 -1.68 16.02
C LEU A 54 -2.63 -0.93 17.16
N ASP A 55 -2.95 0.35 17.34
CA ASP A 55 -2.45 1.20 18.42
C ASP A 55 -2.73 0.58 19.80
N ARG A 56 -3.93 0.02 19.99
CA ARG A 56 -4.32 -0.63 21.24
C ARG A 56 -3.73 -2.03 21.43
N LYS A 57 -3.69 -2.85 20.36
CA LYS A 57 -3.29 -4.27 20.44
C LYS A 57 -1.77 -4.47 20.46
N LEU A 58 -1.01 -3.63 19.77
CA LEU A 58 0.44 -3.76 19.64
C LEU A 58 1.21 -2.88 20.63
N ASN A 59 0.55 -2.13 21.51
CA ASN A 59 1.19 -1.16 22.42
C ASN A 59 2.14 -0.20 21.67
N VAL A 60 1.75 0.17 20.44
CA VAL A 60 2.49 1.09 19.58
C VAL A 60 1.68 2.37 19.46
N THR A 61 2.30 3.52 19.57
CA THR A 61 1.66 4.80 19.27
C THR A 61 1.89 5.15 17.82
N ILE A 62 0.83 5.12 17.02
CA ILE A 62 0.87 5.58 15.62
C ILE A 62 0.88 7.11 15.62
N PRO A 63 1.93 7.76 15.06
CA PRO A 63 1.97 9.22 15.00
C PRO A 63 0.80 9.79 14.18
N PRO A 64 0.27 10.96 14.56
CA PRO A 64 -0.86 11.57 13.85
C PRO A 64 -0.63 11.80 12.34
N GLY A 65 0.62 12.04 11.94
CA GLY A 65 1.00 12.17 10.53
C GLY A 65 0.84 10.87 9.76
N LEU A 66 1.38 9.78 10.29
CA LEU A 66 1.27 8.45 9.68
C LEU A 66 -0.19 7.98 9.63
N GLU A 67 -0.95 8.15 10.72
CA GLU A 67 -2.36 7.79 10.74
C GLU A 67 -3.17 8.57 9.68
N THR A 68 -2.86 9.86 9.50
CA THR A 68 -3.48 10.67 8.45
C THR A 68 -3.17 10.11 7.06
N VAL A 69 -1.92 9.70 6.80
CA VAL A 69 -1.53 9.09 5.52
C VAL A 69 -2.26 7.77 5.30
N ILE A 70 -2.38 6.92 6.34
CA ILE A 70 -3.13 5.66 6.27
C ILE A 70 -4.60 5.91 5.92
N LEU A 71 -5.26 6.85 6.60
CA LEU A 71 -6.67 7.15 6.33
C LEU A 71 -6.90 7.71 4.92
N ILE A 72 -6.02 8.60 4.45
CA ILE A 72 -6.06 9.12 3.07
C ILE A 72 -5.81 7.98 2.09
N PHE A 73 -4.85 7.08 2.34
CA PHE A 73 -4.55 5.94 1.51
C PHE A 73 -5.78 5.02 1.35
N ILE A 74 -6.40 4.60 2.46
CA ILE A 74 -7.61 3.76 2.43
C ILE A 74 -8.75 4.45 1.68
N PHE A 75 -8.99 5.74 1.93
CA PHE A 75 -10.01 6.51 1.21
C PHE A 75 -9.71 6.59 -0.29
N SER A 76 -8.45 6.78 -0.64
CA SER A 76 -8.01 6.88 -2.04
C SER A 76 -8.16 5.56 -2.78
N ALA A 77 -7.84 4.43 -2.14
CA ALA A 77 -7.98 3.11 -2.73
C ALA A 77 -9.45 2.76 -2.96
N GLU A 78 -10.26 2.78 -1.90
CA GLU A 78 -11.62 2.25 -1.95
C GLU A 78 -12.62 3.24 -2.56
N ILE A 79 -12.61 4.51 -2.08
CA ILE A 79 -13.65 5.47 -2.49
C ILE A 79 -13.31 6.12 -3.82
N LEU A 80 -12.08 6.57 -3.99
CA LEU A 80 -11.67 7.22 -5.25
C LEU A 80 -11.29 6.17 -6.30
N GLY A 81 -10.50 5.17 -5.92
CA GLY A 81 -10.02 4.11 -6.81
C GLY A 81 -11.16 3.26 -7.35
N GLU A 82 -11.81 2.50 -6.48
CA GLU A 82 -12.85 1.55 -6.86
C GLU A 82 -14.18 2.25 -7.18
N ILE A 83 -14.82 2.91 -6.20
CA ILE A 83 -16.18 3.45 -6.35
C ILE A 83 -16.25 4.57 -7.40
N ASN A 84 -15.23 5.42 -7.50
CA ASN A 84 -15.19 6.51 -8.49
C ASN A 84 -14.35 6.18 -9.73
N ALA A 85 -13.84 4.95 -9.83
CA ALA A 85 -13.08 4.40 -10.96
C ALA A 85 -11.81 5.21 -11.31
N PHE A 86 -11.07 5.72 -10.31
CA PHE A 86 -9.82 6.45 -10.54
C PHE A 86 -8.73 5.54 -11.09
N TYR A 87 -8.73 4.25 -10.78
CA TYR A 87 -7.84 3.26 -11.39
C TYR A 87 -7.95 3.23 -12.93
N VAL A 88 -9.14 3.51 -13.47
CA VAL A 88 -9.37 3.57 -14.93
C VAL A 88 -9.18 4.97 -15.48
N LYS A 89 -9.58 6.01 -14.73
CA LYS A 89 -9.62 7.41 -15.22
C LYS A 89 -8.30 8.14 -15.08
N ILE A 90 -7.45 7.77 -14.14
CA ILE A 90 -6.20 8.45 -13.81
C ILE A 90 -5.04 7.47 -13.93
N PRO A 91 -4.27 7.51 -15.01
CA PRO A 91 -3.25 6.49 -15.32
C PRO A 91 -2.16 6.29 -14.25
N ILE A 92 -1.90 7.32 -13.42
CA ILE A 92 -0.88 7.27 -12.36
C ILE A 92 -1.48 6.91 -10.99
N TRP A 93 -2.82 6.66 -10.90
CA TRP A 93 -3.48 6.47 -9.62
C TRP A 93 -2.94 5.27 -8.87
N ASP A 94 -2.85 4.17 -9.55
CA ASP A 94 -2.32 2.91 -9.06
C ASP A 94 -0.85 3.05 -8.62
N THR A 95 0.00 3.61 -9.46
CA THR A 95 1.39 3.96 -9.13
C THR A 95 1.53 4.72 -7.81
N ILE A 96 0.67 5.72 -7.56
CA ILE A 96 0.67 6.50 -6.31
C ILE A 96 0.30 5.60 -5.12
N LEU A 97 -0.68 4.72 -5.28
CA LEU A 97 -1.13 3.84 -4.22
C LEU A 97 -0.08 2.77 -3.89
N HIS A 98 0.49 2.09 -4.87
CA HIS A 98 1.54 1.10 -4.65
C HIS A 98 2.81 1.72 -4.06
N THR A 99 3.21 2.92 -4.50
CA THR A 99 4.33 3.66 -3.86
C THR A 99 4.03 3.98 -2.40
N THR A 100 2.81 4.45 -2.12
CA THR A 100 2.37 4.78 -0.74
C THR A 100 2.27 3.52 0.10
N ASN A 101 1.77 2.41 -0.45
CA ASN A 101 1.75 1.11 0.22
C ASN A 101 3.16 0.66 0.61
N GLY A 102 4.12 0.71 -0.31
CA GLY A 102 5.52 0.39 -0.03
C GLY A 102 6.10 1.19 1.13
N PHE A 103 5.82 2.49 1.17
CA PHE A 103 6.20 3.36 2.27
C PHE A 103 5.52 2.98 3.60
N LEU A 104 4.20 2.76 3.60
CA LEU A 104 3.43 2.42 4.79
C LEU A 104 3.81 1.05 5.37
N MET A 105 3.98 0.04 4.51
CA MET A 105 4.36 -1.30 4.96
C MET A 105 5.79 -1.32 5.51
N ALA A 106 6.70 -0.53 4.95
CA ALA A 106 8.03 -0.35 5.54
C ALA A 106 7.96 0.34 6.92
N ALA A 107 7.05 1.31 7.11
CA ALA A 107 6.83 1.92 8.42
C ALA A 107 6.33 0.91 9.46
N ILE A 108 5.43 0.02 9.06
CA ILE A 108 4.93 -1.08 9.92
C ILE A 108 6.05 -2.06 10.25
N GLY A 109 6.83 -2.51 9.25
CA GLY A 109 7.96 -3.41 9.45
C GLY A 109 9.01 -2.82 10.39
N PHE A 110 9.29 -1.52 10.25
CA PHE A 110 10.18 -0.79 11.16
C PHE A 110 9.66 -0.79 12.60
N ALA A 111 8.37 -0.49 12.80
CA ALA A 111 7.75 -0.49 14.11
C ALA A 111 7.77 -1.87 14.78
N LEU A 112 7.54 -2.93 14.02
CA LEU A 112 7.61 -4.31 14.53
C LEU A 112 9.00 -4.64 15.07
N ILE A 113 10.06 -4.29 14.34
CA ILE A 113 11.44 -4.53 14.80
C ILE A 113 11.81 -3.64 15.98
N ASP A 114 11.39 -2.37 15.98
CA ASP A 114 11.65 -1.48 17.12
C ASP A 114 10.96 -2.00 18.41
N LEU A 115 9.77 -2.58 18.28
CA LEU A 115 9.08 -3.27 19.37
C LEU A 115 9.90 -4.46 19.91
N PHE A 116 10.44 -5.31 19.02
CA PHE A 116 11.31 -6.43 19.43
C PHE A 116 12.61 -5.95 20.08
N ASN A 117 13.22 -4.89 19.55
CA ASN A 117 14.46 -4.31 20.08
C ASN A 117 14.33 -3.76 21.50
N ARG A 118 13.14 -3.33 21.90
CA ARG A 118 12.84 -2.76 23.23
C ARG A 118 12.31 -3.80 24.23
N SER A 119 12.02 -5.00 23.76
CA SER A 119 11.53 -6.10 24.61
C SER A 119 12.67 -6.64 25.48
N ASP A 120 12.49 -6.66 26.80
CA ASP A 120 13.44 -7.26 27.75
C ASP A 120 13.64 -8.80 27.51
N ARG A 121 12.73 -9.43 26.76
CA ARG A 121 12.82 -10.85 26.39
C ARG A 121 13.84 -11.12 25.28
N PHE A 122 14.08 -10.16 24.40
CA PHE A 122 14.98 -10.29 23.24
C PHE A 122 16.06 -9.23 23.35
N SER A 123 17.15 -9.54 24.03
CA SER A 123 18.29 -8.63 24.22
C SER A 123 19.15 -8.46 22.96
N ILE A 124 18.55 -8.32 21.79
CA ILE A 124 19.27 -8.16 20.51
C ILE A 124 19.26 -6.68 20.14
N LYS A 125 20.40 -6.00 20.35
CA LYS A 125 20.59 -4.62 19.85
C LYS A 125 20.86 -4.67 18.35
N MET A 126 19.84 -4.48 17.55
CA MET A 126 19.96 -4.44 16.09
C MET A 126 20.51 -3.10 15.61
N SER A 127 21.38 -3.14 14.60
CA SER A 127 21.90 -1.91 13.99
C SER A 127 20.82 -1.16 13.22
N PRO A 128 20.92 0.18 13.06
CA PRO A 128 19.98 0.95 12.25
C PRO A 128 19.80 0.42 10.82
N TYR A 129 20.88 -0.09 10.24
CA TYR A 129 20.86 -0.68 8.90
C TYR A 129 20.07 -1.97 8.83
N PHE A 130 20.19 -2.82 9.86
CA PHE A 130 19.43 -4.07 9.94
C PHE A 130 17.94 -3.81 10.10
N VAL A 131 17.57 -2.85 10.96
CA VAL A 131 16.16 -2.44 11.15
C VAL A 131 15.56 -1.94 9.83
N ALA A 132 16.29 -1.09 9.11
CA ALA A 132 15.85 -0.57 7.81
C ALA A 132 15.76 -1.65 6.73
N PHE A 133 16.72 -2.58 6.70
CA PHE A 133 16.70 -3.72 5.77
C PHE A 133 15.50 -4.63 6.05
N PHE A 134 15.20 -4.93 7.31
CA PHE A 134 14.01 -5.70 7.67
C PHE A 134 12.74 -4.97 7.26
N ALA A 135 12.63 -3.66 7.54
CA ALA A 135 11.48 -2.85 7.15
C ALA A 135 11.26 -2.89 5.62
N PHE A 136 12.33 -2.78 4.85
CA PHE A 136 12.31 -2.94 3.41
C PHE A 136 11.83 -4.33 2.98
N CYS A 137 12.43 -5.40 3.52
CA CYS A 137 12.03 -6.78 3.20
C CYS A 137 10.56 -7.06 3.57
N PHE A 138 10.10 -6.57 4.73
CA PHE A 138 8.71 -6.69 5.15
C PHE A 138 7.77 -6.03 4.14
N SER A 139 8.08 -4.80 3.73
CA SER A 139 7.29 -4.08 2.73
C SER A 139 7.23 -4.82 1.38
N MET A 140 8.39 -5.29 0.89
CA MET A 140 8.43 -6.05 -0.35
C MET A 140 7.62 -7.35 -0.26
N THR A 141 7.69 -8.05 0.88
CA THR A 141 6.89 -9.26 1.09
C THR A 141 5.39 -8.96 1.02
N VAL A 142 4.93 -7.89 1.68
CA VAL A 142 3.51 -7.49 1.62
C VAL A 142 3.11 -7.09 0.21
N GLY A 143 3.96 -6.35 -0.52
CA GLY A 143 3.71 -6.02 -1.93
C GLY A 143 3.56 -7.27 -2.81
N VAL A 144 4.47 -8.22 -2.71
CA VAL A 144 4.37 -9.50 -3.47
C VAL A 144 3.12 -10.30 -3.09
N MET A 145 2.74 -10.32 -1.80
CA MET A 145 1.50 -10.98 -1.37
C MET A 145 0.25 -10.32 -1.94
N TRP A 146 0.29 -9.00 -2.13
CA TRP A 146 -0.78 -8.26 -2.78
C TRP A 146 -0.90 -8.65 -4.27
N GLU A 147 0.21 -8.69 -5.00
CA GLU A 147 0.22 -9.16 -6.40
C GLU A 147 -0.29 -10.60 -6.55
N PHE A 148 0.03 -11.49 -5.59
CA PHE A 148 -0.55 -12.84 -5.58
C PHE A 148 -2.07 -12.82 -5.37
N PHE A 149 -2.57 -11.89 -4.57
CA PHE A 149 -3.99 -11.71 -4.37
C PHE A 149 -4.65 -11.22 -5.67
N GLU A 150 -4.13 -10.17 -6.33
CA GLU A 150 -4.66 -9.64 -7.58
C GLU A 150 -4.67 -10.70 -8.68
N PHE A 151 -3.53 -11.38 -8.89
CA PHE A 151 -3.44 -12.51 -9.83
C PHE A 151 -4.49 -13.59 -9.53
N SER A 152 -4.71 -13.92 -8.26
CA SER A 152 -5.68 -14.95 -7.88
C SER A 152 -7.12 -14.50 -8.17
N MET A 153 -7.42 -13.22 -7.95
CA MET A 153 -8.73 -12.67 -8.26
C MET A 153 -9.02 -12.68 -9.75
N ASP A 154 -8.02 -12.34 -10.58
CA ASP A 154 -8.17 -12.37 -12.04
C ASP A 154 -8.29 -13.80 -12.55
N TRP A 155 -7.43 -14.70 -12.08
CA TRP A 155 -7.38 -16.08 -12.57
C TRP A 155 -8.58 -16.93 -12.16
N PHE A 156 -9.02 -16.84 -10.92
CA PHE A 156 -10.09 -17.71 -10.39
C PHE A 156 -11.49 -17.11 -10.49
N PHE A 157 -11.59 -15.77 -10.49
CA PHE A 157 -12.88 -15.08 -10.46
C PHE A 157 -13.16 -14.27 -11.72
N GLY A 158 -12.21 -14.21 -12.67
CA GLY A 158 -12.35 -13.50 -13.93
C GLY A 158 -12.50 -11.99 -13.76
N LEU A 159 -11.78 -11.43 -12.75
CA LEU A 159 -11.67 -10.00 -12.57
C LEU A 159 -10.54 -9.44 -13.44
N ASP A 160 -10.25 -8.16 -13.32
CA ASP A 160 -9.18 -7.44 -14.00
C ASP A 160 -8.55 -6.47 -12.98
N MET A 161 -7.94 -7.05 -11.93
CA MET A 161 -7.22 -6.29 -10.91
C MET A 161 -5.82 -5.92 -11.41
N GLN A 162 -5.11 -6.88 -12.00
CA GLN A 162 -3.87 -6.64 -12.74
C GLN A 162 -4.22 -6.08 -14.12
N LYS A 163 -3.96 -4.79 -14.33
CA LYS A 163 -4.40 -4.10 -15.56
C LYS A 163 -3.59 -4.54 -16.77
N ASP A 164 -4.28 -4.85 -17.84
CA ASP A 164 -3.67 -5.28 -19.10
C ASP A 164 -2.93 -4.14 -19.81
N TRP A 165 -1.76 -4.45 -20.33
CA TRP A 165 -0.99 -3.55 -21.14
C TRP A 165 -0.90 -4.03 -22.59
N ILE A 166 -0.90 -3.07 -23.53
CA ILE A 166 -0.64 -3.39 -24.94
C ILE A 166 0.86 -3.40 -25.15
N VAL A 167 1.40 -4.59 -25.45
CA VAL A 167 2.83 -4.79 -25.70
C VAL A 167 3.08 -4.86 -27.20
N PRO A 168 3.87 -3.93 -27.81
CA PRO A 168 3.99 -3.80 -29.26
C PRO A 168 4.87 -4.85 -29.91
N ALA A 169 5.67 -5.60 -29.15
CA ALA A 169 6.61 -6.56 -29.70
C ALA A 169 6.79 -7.79 -28.80
N ILE A 170 7.08 -8.92 -29.43
CA ILE A 170 7.42 -10.18 -28.76
C ILE A 170 8.90 -10.47 -28.94
N ASN A 171 9.63 -10.67 -27.84
CA ASN A 171 10.99 -11.19 -27.84
C ASN A 171 10.98 -12.59 -27.22
N SER A 172 11.16 -13.64 -28.03
CA SER A 172 11.04 -15.01 -27.52
C SER A 172 11.99 -15.99 -28.21
N VAL A 173 12.61 -16.82 -27.37
CA VAL A 173 13.41 -17.96 -27.85
C VAL A 173 12.53 -19.05 -28.48
N LYS A 174 11.25 -19.12 -28.10
CA LYS A 174 10.28 -20.07 -28.68
C LYS A 174 10.00 -19.83 -30.16
N LEU A 175 10.27 -18.62 -30.63
CA LEU A 175 10.13 -18.26 -32.05
C LEU A 175 11.37 -18.60 -32.86
N ASN A 176 12.45 -19.10 -32.22
CA ASN A 176 13.67 -19.44 -32.92
C ASN A 176 13.55 -20.83 -33.58
N PRO A 177 13.56 -20.92 -34.94
CA PRO A 177 13.36 -22.19 -35.64
C PRO A 177 14.54 -23.17 -35.48
N THR A 178 15.69 -22.69 -35.05
CA THR A 178 16.88 -23.55 -34.81
C THR A 178 16.91 -24.18 -33.41
N GLY A 179 16.01 -23.76 -32.52
CA GLY A 179 16.01 -24.19 -31.13
C GLY A 179 17.14 -23.59 -30.26
N ALA A 180 17.89 -22.63 -30.82
CA ALA A 180 18.95 -21.94 -30.12
C ALA A 180 18.35 -21.01 -29.01
N ASN A 181 19.07 -20.83 -27.90
CA ASN A 181 18.70 -19.90 -26.84
C ASN A 181 19.01 -18.44 -27.22
N VAL A 182 18.50 -18.02 -28.37
CA VAL A 182 18.61 -16.67 -28.91
C VAL A 182 17.20 -16.19 -29.24
N PRO A 183 16.71 -15.09 -28.59
CA PRO A 183 15.37 -14.60 -28.83
C PRO A 183 15.22 -14.04 -30.26
N ILE A 184 14.07 -14.29 -30.85
CA ILE A 184 13.62 -13.63 -32.09
C ILE A 184 12.70 -12.49 -31.70
N HIS A 185 12.95 -11.32 -32.30
CA HIS A 185 12.12 -10.13 -32.17
C HIS A 185 11.05 -10.09 -33.26
N VAL A 186 9.80 -9.85 -32.86
CA VAL A 186 8.67 -9.69 -33.80
C VAL A 186 7.82 -8.53 -33.35
N ASP A 187 7.66 -7.52 -34.22
CA ASP A 187 6.68 -6.45 -34.01
C ASP A 187 5.26 -6.97 -34.21
N VAL A 188 4.35 -6.66 -33.29
CA VAL A 188 2.95 -7.06 -33.34
C VAL A 188 2.10 -5.86 -33.76
N GLN A 189 1.57 -5.90 -34.99
CA GLN A 189 0.69 -4.84 -35.51
C GLN A 189 -0.78 -5.13 -35.27
N SER A 190 -1.19 -6.39 -35.32
CA SER A 190 -2.56 -6.84 -35.10
C SER A 190 -2.59 -8.23 -34.47
N LEU A 191 -3.70 -8.51 -33.79
CA LEU A 191 -3.97 -9.81 -33.18
C LEU A 191 -5.27 -10.37 -33.76
N VAL A 192 -5.32 -11.66 -34.03
CA VAL A 192 -6.54 -12.32 -34.46
C VAL A 192 -7.04 -13.23 -33.34
N VAL A 193 -8.22 -12.95 -32.83
CA VAL A 193 -8.87 -13.72 -31.77
C VAL A 193 -10.21 -14.23 -32.28
N ASN A 194 -10.38 -15.55 -32.29
CA ASN A 194 -11.60 -16.20 -32.80
C ASN A 194 -12.04 -15.76 -34.20
N GLY A 195 -11.06 -15.39 -35.08
CA GLY A 195 -11.33 -14.92 -36.42
C GLY A 195 -11.56 -13.41 -36.57
N GLU A 196 -11.65 -12.67 -35.47
CA GLU A 196 -11.74 -11.21 -35.46
C GLU A 196 -10.35 -10.57 -35.33
N THR A 197 -10.07 -9.57 -36.18
CA THR A 197 -8.80 -8.83 -36.15
C THR A 197 -8.88 -7.66 -35.18
N TRP A 198 -8.01 -7.66 -34.18
CA TRP A 198 -7.85 -6.58 -33.24
C TRP A 198 -6.63 -5.75 -33.61
N ASN A 199 -6.83 -4.51 -34.05
CA ASN A 199 -5.78 -3.59 -34.47
C ASN A 199 -5.29 -2.75 -33.29
N LEU A 200 -4.74 -3.40 -32.26
CA LEU A 200 -4.28 -2.75 -31.03
C LEU A 200 -2.88 -2.16 -31.13
N GLY A 201 -2.12 -2.49 -32.21
CA GLY A 201 -0.71 -2.15 -32.30
C GLY A 201 0.18 -2.95 -31.35
N GLY A 202 -0.30 -4.10 -30.89
CA GLY A 202 0.36 -4.98 -29.95
C GLY A 202 -0.55 -6.13 -29.53
N TYR A 203 -0.16 -6.84 -28.49
CA TYR A 203 -0.98 -7.86 -27.82
C TYR A 203 -1.25 -7.45 -26.36
N LEU A 204 -2.31 -7.98 -25.77
CA LEU A 204 -2.63 -7.84 -24.36
C LEU A 204 -1.75 -8.79 -23.54
N ASP A 205 -1.06 -8.29 -22.53
CA ASP A 205 -0.11 -9.04 -21.71
C ASP A 205 -0.74 -9.74 -20.49
N ILE A 206 -1.98 -9.52 -20.22
CA ILE A 206 -2.71 -10.12 -19.10
C ILE A 206 -2.10 -9.84 -17.71
N GLY A 207 -1.54 -8.63 -17.50
CA GLY A 207 -1.18 -8.11 -16.18
C GLY A 207 0.29 -8.24 -15.77
N ILE A 208 1.20 -8.86 -16.56
CA ILE A 208 2.61 -8.99 -16.14
C ILE A 208 3.33 -7.65 -16.08
N VAL A 209 3.03 -6.72 -16.98
CA VAL A 209 3.64 -5.39 -16.99
C VAL A 209 3.15 -4.57 -15.80
N ASP A 210 1.88 -4.69 -15.45
CA ASP A 210 1.26 -4.03 -14.30
C ASP A 210 1.93 -4.51 -13.00
N THR A 211 1.88 -5.82 -12.72
CA THR A 211 2.57 -6.45 -11.59
C THR A 211 4.01 -5.97 -11.42
N MET A 212 4.78 -5.96 -12.51
CA MET A 212 6.20 -5.56 -12.43
C MET A 212 6.36 -4.07 -12.13
N LYS A 213 5.50 -3.21 -12.64
CA LYS A 213 5.50 -1.78 -12.32
C LYS A 213 5.14 -1.55 -10.86
N ASP A 214 4.13 -2.22 -10.36
CA ASP A 214 3.64 -2.07 -9.00
C ASP A 214 4.65 -2.55 -7.97
N LEU A 215 5.33 -3.65 -8.24
CA LEU A 215 6.48 -4.08 -7.45
C LEU A 215 7.64 -3.06 -7.47
N ILE A 216 7.93 -2.44 -8.62
CA ILE A 216 8.98 -1.41 -8.72
C ILE A 216 8.61 -0.16 -7.94
N VAL A 217 7.38 0.32 -8.03
CA VAL A 217 6.98 1.54 -7.31
C VAL A 217 6.78 1.29 -5.82
N ASN A 218 6.34 0.09 -5.42
CA ASN A 218 6.35 -0.36 -4.03
C ASN A 218 7.78 -0.40 -3.48
N PHE A 219 8.75 -0.93 -4.25
CA PHE A 219 10.18 -0.90 -3.91
C PHE A 219 10.65 0.53 -3.65
N ILE A 220 10.30 1.49 -4.50
CA ILE A 220 10.70 2.90 -4.32
C ILE A 220 10.14 3.44 -3.00
N GLY A 221 8.87 3.21 -2.70
CA GLY A 221 8.24 3.61 -1.44
C GLY A 221 8.95 3.00 -0.22
N ALA A 222 9.26 1.71 -0.29
CA ALA A 222 9.97 0.99 0.76
C ALA A 222 11.39 1.52 1.00
N VAL A 223 12.14 1.82 -0.07
CA VAL A 223 13.49 2.41 0.01
C VAL A 223 13.44 3.80 0.65
N VAL A 224 12.51 4.65 0.21
CA VAL A 224 12.35 6.01 0.76
C VAL A 224 12.12 5.96 2.26
N PHE A 225 11.17 5.13 2.72
CA PHE A 225 10.95 5.00 4.16
C PHE A 225 12.17 4.43 4.89
N SER A 226 12.82 3.39 4.35
CA SER A 226 13.98 2.75 4.97
C SER A 226 15.15 3.73 5.16
N VAL A 227 15.38 4.61 4.19
CA VAL A 227 16.39 5.69 4.31
C VAL A 227 16.01 6.67 5.43
N ILE A 228 14.74 7.09 5.50
CA ILE A 228 14.23 7.95 6.58
C ILE A 228 14.43 7.25 7.93
N GLY A 229 14.15 5.96 8.03
CA GLY A 229 14.34 5.15 9.23
C GLY A 229 15.80 5.09 9.69
N ILE A 230 16.75 4.89 8.77
CA ILE A 230 18.20 4.93 9.08
C ILE A 230 18.60 6.29 9.66
N LEU A 231 18.19 7.37 8.97
CA LEU A 231 18.53 8.73 9.39
C LEU A 231 17.93 9.05 10.76
N TYR A 232 16.70 8.61 11.01
CA TYR A 232 16.06 8.78 12.31
C TYR A 232 16.81 8.08 13.44
N LEU A 233 17.16 6.81 13.26
CA LEU A 233 17.90 6.04 14.28
C LEU A 233 19.30 6.59 14.49
N ARG A 234 20.03 6.97 13.43
CA ARG A 234 21.37 7.58 13.54
C ARG A 234 21.34 8.91 14.28
N ASN A 235 20.30 9.71 14.08
CA ASN A 235 20.13 10.99 14.75
C ASN A 235 19.44 10.86 16.12
N ARG A 236 19.45 9.67 16.72
CA ARG A 236 18.88 9.38 18.05
C ARG A 236 17.43 9.84 18.20
N GLY A 237 16.63 9.64 17.17
CA GLY A 237 15.20 10.03 17.18
C GLY A 237 14.95 11.54 17.03
N LYS A 238 15.96 12.33 16.71
CA LYS A 238 15.82 13.77 16.49
C LYS A 238 15.42 14.04 15.02
N GLY A 239 14.24 14.62 14.82
CA GLY A 239 13.75 15.02 13.49
C GLY A 239 12.23 15.10 13.49
N LYS A 240 11.67 16.30 13.33
CA LYS A 240 10.21 16.53 13.43
C LYS A 240 9.44 15.72 12.37
N LEU A 241 9.93 15.67 11.15
CA LEU A 241 9.28 14.98 10.04
C LEU A 241 9.34 13.46 10.22
N ALA A 242 10.51 12.91 10.55
CA ALA A 242 10.64 11.48 10.81
C ALA A 242 9.83 11.03 12.03
N ALA A 243 9.81 11.82 13.10
CA ALA A 243 9.00 11.54 14.29
C ALA A 243 7.48 11.56 14.03
N SER A 244 7.02 12.28 12.99
CA SER A 244 5.59 12.28 12.60
C SER A 244 5.18 11.08 11.75
N LEU A 245 6.13 10.30 11.24
CA LEU A 245 5.91 9.17 10.32
C LEU A 245 6.35 7.83 10.91
N ILE A 246 7.17 7.83 11.96
CA ILE A 246 7.70 6.60 12.56
C ILE A 246 6.89 6.23 13.80
N PRO A 247 6.23 5.05 13.82
CA PRO A 247 5.54 4.54 15.00
C PRO A 247 6.47 4.43 16.21
N GLN A 248 5.97 4.72 17.40
CA GLN A 248 6.76 4.66 18.63
C GLN A 248 6.13 3.66 19.59
N VAL A 249 6.97 2.85 20.25
CA VAL A 249 6.53 1.96 21.31
C VAL A 249 6.16 2.79 22.54
N ARG A 250 5.02 2.50 23.15
CA ARG A 250 4.58 3.18 24.40
C ARG A 250 5.56 2.90 25.53
N SER A 251 5.83 3.92 26.33
CA SER A 251 6.57 3.74 27.57
C SER A 251 5.68 3.08 28.63
N LYS A 252 6.29 2.36 29.60
CA LYS A 252 5.55 1.74 30.71
C LYS A 252 4.64 2.74 31.47
N GLN A 253 5.05 4.01 31.57
CA GLN A 253 4.22 5.06 32.20
C GLN A 253 2.97 5.43 31.38
N GLU A 254 3.07 5.39 30.05
CA GLU A 254 1.93 5.62 29.16
C GLU A 254 0.98 4.43 29.14
N GLU A 255 1.48 3.20 29.34
CA GLU A 255 0.65 1.99 29.51
C GLU A 255 -0.18 2.05 30.78
N GLU A 256 0.42 2.42 31.92
CA GLU A 256 -0.28 2.56 33.20
C GLU A 256 -1.36 3.66 33.17
N LEU A 257 -1.12 4.77 32.47
CA LEU A 257 -2.11 5.82 32.31
C LEU A 257 -3.28 5.38 31.43
N SER A 258 -3.00 4.65 30.35
CA SER A 258 -4.05 4.17 29.43
C SER A 258 -4.92 3.07 30.03
N SER A 259 -4.40 2.28 30.98
CA SER A 259 -5.16 1.25 31.70
C SER A 259 -6.07 1.80 32.80
N ARG A 260 -5.86 3.05 33.24
CA ARG A 260 -6.71 3.75 34.24
C ARG A 260 -7.89 4.46 33.59
N ASP A 261 -7.86 4.69 32.29
CA ASP A 261 -8.91 5.37 31.51
C ASP A 261 -9.87 4.38 30.81
N GLN A 262 -9.75 3.08 31.09
CA GLN A 262 -10.64 2.00 30.66
C GLN A 262 -11.49 1.50 31.84
#